data_ebc11d1588b6a3efbced0592b5413155
#
_entry.id   ebc11d1588b6a3efbced0592b5413155
#
_cell.length_a   1.000
_cell.length_b   1.000
_cell.length_c   1.000
_cell.angle_alpha   90.00
_cell.angle_beta   90.00
_cell.angle_gamma   90.00
#
_symmetry.space_group_name_H-M   'P 1'
#
loop_
_entity.id
_entity.type
_entity.pdbx_description
1 polymer ?
#
loop_
_entity_poly.entity_id
_entity_poly.type
_entity_poly.pdbx_seq_one_letter_code
_entity_poly.pdbx_strand_id
1 'polypeptide(L)'
;MKLSNFWIRTLTGILFLVIMVFGIIWDRAIFTCLFGIILTVALGEFYKMALGTRFRFQQRLGVMTGIAAFLLVAAYCFFGWDLRWLVIALIPLLLIPVSCLFLPSREGFGDLAYIYAGLLYIALPISLSPLLMMDGDVYDGWFLLSLFIMIWCSDVGAYCIGTAFGQKPNSRKLAPSISPKKSWWGFWGGLFFCVGAAIGLHYLTWLPFPLLHCIVLGLIVGAGGVCGDLFESIWKRHFGVKDSGNCIPGHGGMLDRFDSSLVAIPLAFVYLALIDLI
;
A
#
# COMPACT_ATOMS: atom_id res chain seq x y z
N MET A 1 14.07 6.99 31.92
CA MET A 1 12.70 7.56 31.78
C MET A 1 11.95 6.73 30.75
N LYS A 2 10.88 6.00 31.14
CA LYS A 2 10.00 5.36 30.15
C LYS A 2 9.18 6.47 29.50
N LEU A 3 9.41 6.75 28.21
CA LEU A 3 8.54 7.61 27.42
C LEU A 3 7.12 7.08 27.52
N SER A 4 6.12 7.96 27.71
CA SER A 4 4.72 7.53 27.68
C SER A 4 4.39 6.98 26.30
N ASN A 5 3.48 6.01 26.20
CA ASN A 5 3.06 5.41 24.92
C ASN A 5 2.59 6.47 23.91
N PHE A 6 2.10 7.61 24.37
CA PHE A 6 1.71 8.74 23.55
C PHE A 6 2.94 9.33 22.82
N TRP A 7 4.02 9.65 23.54
CA TRP A 7 5.23 10.24 22.95
C TRP A 7 5.93 9.29 21.98
N ILE A 8 5.96 7.99 22.29
CA ILE A 8 6.51 6.98 21.38
C ILE A 8 5.73 6.99 20.06
N ARG A 9 4.41 6.96 20.11
CA ARG A 9 3.56 6.98 18.92
C ARG A 9 3.73 8.26 18.12
N THR A 10 3.72 9.42 18.75
CA THR A 10 3.91 10.69 18.06
C THR A 10 5.26 10.76 17.36
N LEU A 11 6.35 10.41 18.06
CA LEU A 11 7.69 10.46 17.51
C LEU A 11 7.87 9.48 16.33
N THR A 12 7.44 8.24 16.48
CA THR A 12 7.52 7.24 15.40
C THR A 12 6.66 7.60 14.21
N GLY A 13 5.49 8.24 14.42
CA GLY A 13 4.63 8.73 13.33
C GLY A 13 5.28 9.88 12.55
N ILE A 14 5.86 10.86 13.26
CA ILE A 14 6.60 11.97 12.62
C ILE A 14 7.80 11.42 11.86
N LEU A 15 8.60 10.54 12.48
CA LEU A 15 9.75 9.93 11.82
C LEU A 15 9.37 9.16 10.56
N PHE A 16 8.30 8.37 10.63
CA PHE A 16 7.76 7.65 9.46
C PHE A 16 7.37 8.62 8.34
N LEU A 17 6.66 9.69 8.67
CA LEU A 17 6.23 10.70 7.69
C LEU A 17 7.44 11.38 7.04
N VAL A 18 8.46 11.78 7.83
CA VAL A 18 9.70 12.39 7.31
C VAL A 18 10.43 11.43 6.38
N ILE A 19 10.57 10.15 6.78
CA ILE A 19 11.22 9.12 5.95
C ILE A 19 10.45 8.93 4.63
N MET A 20 9.12 8.89 4.67
CA MET A 20 8.29 8.72 3.48
C MET A 20 8.42 9.92 2.53
N VAL A 21 8.26 11.14 3.04
CA VAL A 21 8.38 12.36 2.22
C VAL A 21 9.77 12.46 1.60
N PHE A 22 10.83 12.34 2.43
CA PHE A 22 12.20 12.40 1.95
C PHE A 22 12.50 11.29 0.93
N GLY A 23 12.10 10.05 1.24
CA GLY A 23 12.36 8.90 0.38
C GLY A 23 11.63 8.94 -0.97
N ILE A 24 10.49 9.63 -1.05
CA ILE A 24 9.74 9.77 -2.29
C ILE A 24 10.28 10.92 -3.16
N ILE A 25 10.66 12.06 -2.58
CA ILE A 25 10.97 13.26 -3.38
C ILE A 25 12.45 13.47 -3.70
N TRP A 26 13.36 12.83 -2.92
CA TRP A 26 14.77 13.20 -2.99
C TRP A 26 15.49 12.64 -4.21
N ASP A 27 15.46 11.32 -4.39
CA ASP A 27 16.20 10.63 -5.45
C ASP A 27 15.63 9.24 -5.74
N ARG A 28 15.72 8.81 -7.02
CA ARG A 28 15.26 7.50 -7.49
C ARG A 28 15.91 6.30 -6.77
N ALA A 29 17.18 6.41 -6.38
CA ALA A 29 17.86 5.31 -5.67
C ALA A 29 17.36 5.21 -4.22
N ILE A 30 17.17 6.35 -3.55
CA ILE A 30 16.61 6.40 -2.18
C ILE A 30 15.18 5.85 -2.18
N PHE A 31 14.36 6.27 -3.15
CA PHE A 31 13.01 5.71 -3.33
C PHE A 31 13.05 4.20 -3.53
N THR A 32 13.88 3.71 -4.45
CA THR A 32 14.00 2.28 -4.75
C THR A 32 14.42 1.48 -3.53
N CYS A 33 15.38 1.97 -2.75
CA CYS A 33 15.79 1.33 -1.50
C CYS A 33 14.66 1.33 -0.46
N LEU A 34 14.01 2.47 -0.23
CA LEU A 34 12.92 2.59 0.75
C LEU A 34 11.75 1.68 0.41
N PHE A 35 11.25 1.74 -0.82
CA PHE A 35 10.09 0.93 -1.24
C PHE A 35 10.45 -0.55 -1.37
N GLY A 36 11.68 -0.88 -1.72
CA GLY A 36 12.18 -2.26 -1.66
C GLY A 36 12.19 -2.84 -0.23
N ILE A 37 12.58 -2.04 0.78
CA ILE A 37 12.50 -2.42 2.19
C ILE A 37 11.03 -2.57 2.62
N ILE A 38 10.17 -1.60 2.29
CA ILE A 38 8.74 -1.63 2.60
C ILE A 38 8.10 -2.89 2.02
N LEU A 39 8.34 -3.18 0.75
CA LEU A 39 7.85 -4.37 0.06
C LEU A 39 8.30 -5.66 0.75
N THR A 40 9.58 -5.75 1.08
CA THR A 40 10.15 -6.94 1.74
C THR A 40 9.50 -7.19 3.09
N VAL A 41 9.36 -6.14 3.90
CA VAL A 41 8.77 -6.23 5.24
C VAL A 41 7.28 -6.54 5.14
N ALA A 42 6.52 -5.85 4.28
CA ALA A 42 5.08 -6.06 4.13
C ALA A 42 4.74 -7.48 3.63
N LEU A 43 5.48 -7.99 2.62
CA LEU A 43 5.33 -9.39 2.18
C LEU A 43 5.70 -10.38 3.29
N GLY A 44 6.78 -10.10 4.03
CA GLY A 44 7.20 -10.94 5.16
C GLY A 44 6.15 -11.00 6.27
N GLU A 45 5.54 -9.86 6.62
CA GLU A 45 4.43 -9.78 7.60
C GLU A 45 3.21 -10.55 7.10
N PHE A 46 2.80 -10.36 5.85
CA PHE A 46 1.66 -11.06 5.26
C PHE A 46 1.89 -12.58 5.25
N TYR A 47 3.05 -13.05 4.79
CA TYR A 47 3.35 -14.48 4.75
C TYR A 47 3.47 -15.08 6.15
N LYS A 48 4.05 -14.36 7.11
CA LYS A 48 4.09 -14.78 8.49
C LYS A 48 2.70 -14.90 9.11
N MET A 49 1.81 -13.97 8.80
CA MET A 49 0.42 -13.97 9.26
C MET A 49 -0.37 -15.13 8.63
N ALA A 50 -0.20 -15.37 7.32
CA ALA A 50 -0.97 -16.36 6.58
C ALA A 50 -0.43 -17.80 6.74
N LEU A 51 0.88 -17.98 6.77
CA LEU A 51 1.55 -19.26 6.69
C LEU A 51 2.36 -19.63 7.94
N GLY A 52 2.65 -18.66 8.80
CA GLY A 52 3.49 -18.86 9.97
C GLY A 52 4.89 -19.36 9.59
N THR A 53 5.27 -20.52 10.12
CA THR A 53 6.57 -21.17 9.82
C THR A 53 6.50 -22.20 8.70
N ARG A 54 5.30 -22.48 8.16
CA ARG A 54 5.11 -23.42 7.05
C ARG A 54 5.60 -22.80 5.74
N PHE A 55 6.08 -23.63 4.86
CA PHE A 55 6.50 -23.21 3.50
C PHE A 55 7.53 -22.08 3.45
N ARG A 56 8.48 -22.04 4.40
CA ARG A 56 9.49 -20.97 4.50
C ARG A 56 10.29 -20.75 3.23
N PHE A 57 10.60 -21.83 2.50
CA PHE A 57 11.32 -21.73 1.24
C PHE A 57 10.46 -21.03 0.18
N GLN A 58 9.20 -21.43 0.05
CA GLN A 58 8.25 -20.83 -0.90
C GLN A 58 7.93 -19.37 -0.52
N GLN A 59 7.83 -19.05 0.78
CA GLN A 59 7.71 -17.65 1.24
C GLN A 59 8.91 -16.80 0.78
N ARG A 60 10.13 -17.32 0.90
CA ARG A 60 11.34 -16.62 0.41
C ARG A 60 11.30 -16.42 -1.10
N LEU A 61 10.89 -17.44 -1.87
CA LEU A 61 10.71 -17.31 -3.31
C LEU A 61 9.67 -16.23 -3.65
N GLY A 62 8.54 -16.16 -2.92
CA GLY A 62 7.54 -15.11 -3.08
C GLY A 62 8.11 -13.72 -2.83
N VAL A 63 8.88 -13.54 -1.74
CA VAL A 63 9.57 -12.25 -1.47
C VAL A 63 10.57 -11.92 -2.58
N MET A 64 11.39 -12.89 -3.02
CA MET A 64 12.33 -12.69 -4.12
C MET A 64 11.64 -12.31 -5.42
N THR A 65 10.50 -12.95 -5.74
CA THR A 65 9.69 -12.61 -6.92
C THR A 65 9.21 -11.15 -6.84
N GLY A 66 8.64 -10.74 -5.69
CA GLY A 66 8.16 -9.38 -5.49
C GLY A 66 9.27 -8.34 -5.61
N ILE A 67 10.42 -8.58 -4.96
CA ILE A 67 11.59 -7.69 -5.04
C ILE A 67 12.12 -7.63 -6.47
N ALA A 68 12.26 -8.76 -7.16
CA ALA A 68 12.74 -8.80 -8.53
C ALA A 68 11.80 -8.01 -9.46
N ALA A 69 10.48 -8.21 -9.36
CA ALA A 69 9.50 -7.46 -10.14
C ALA A 69 9.62 -5.95 -9.89
N PHE A 70 9.64 -5.53 -8.62
CA PHE A 70 9.77 -4.11 -8.26
C PHE A 70 11.07 -3.49 -8.78
N LEU A 71 12.22 -4.14 -8.55
CA LEU A 71 13.51 -3.63 -8.99
C LEU A 71 13.63 -3.54 -10.51
N LEU A 72 13.04 -4.49 -11.24
CA LEU A 72 13.06 -4.49 -12.70
C LEU A 72 12.14 -3.42 -13.29
N VAL A 73 10.96 -3.17 -12.67
CA VAL A 73 10.11 -2.02 -13.05
C VAL A 73 10.83 -0.70 -12.74
N ALA A 74 11.45 -0.57 -11.58
CA ALA A 74 12.25 0.61 -11.24
C ALA A 74 13.44 0.80 -12.20
N ALA A 75 14.11 -0.29 -12.61
CA ALA A 75 15.20 -0.26 -13.57
C ALA A 75 14.71 0.18 -14.97
N TYR A 76 13.53 -0.30 -15.38
CA TYR A 76 12.89 0.17 -16.61
C TYR A 76 12.60 1.68 -16.56
N CYS A 77 11.91 2.15 -15.50
CA CYS A 77 11.52 3.55 -15.36
C CYS A 77 12.72 4.48 -15.20
N PHE A 78 13.67 4.15 -14.34
CA PHE A 78 14.69 5.10 -13.88
C PHE A 78 16.03 4.99 -14.60
N PHE A 79 16.29 3.86 -15.26
CA PHE A 79 17.59 3.59 -15.90
C PHE A 79 17.47 3.15 -17.36
N GLY A 80 16.26 3.19 -17.92
CA GLY A 80 16.02 2.88 -19.34
C GLY A 80 16.30 1.42 -19.70
N TRP A 81 16.18 0.48 -18.73
CA TRP A 81 16.31 -0.92 -19.02
C TRP A 81 15.16 -1.40 -19.89
N ASP A 82 15.42 -2.35 -20.78
CA ASP A 82 14.39 -2.94 -21.61
C ASP A 82 13.41 -3.76 -20.78
N LEU A 83 12.11 -3.60 -21.04
CA LEU A 83 11.03 -4.31 -20.33
C LEU A 83 11.14 -5.85 -20.40
N ARG A 84 11.85 -6.38 -21.43
CA ARG A 84 12.14 -7.83 -21.54
C ARG A 84 12.82 -8.41 -20.31
N TRP A 85 13.57 -7.62 -19.55
CA TRP A 85 14.22 -8.08 -18.31
C TRP A 85 13.24 -8.47 -17.20
N LEU A 86 11.98 -8.01 -17.28
CA LEU A 86 10.92 -8.44 -16.35
C LEU A 86 10.72 -9.97 -16.33
N VAL A 87 11.10 -10.64 -17.42
CA VAL A 87 11.09 -12.12 -17.51
C VAL A 87 11.91 -12.77 -16.38
N ILE A 88 12.95 -12.11 -15.87
CA ILE A 88 13.78 -12.63 -14.77
C ILE A 88 12.94 -12.86 -13.50
N ALA A 89 11.93 -12.01 -13.24
CA ALA A 89 11.04 -12.18 -12.08
C ALA A 89 10.19 -13.47 -12.17
N LEU A 90 10.02 -14.03 -13.37
CA LEU A 90 9.33 -15.31 -13.55
C LEU A 90 10.14 -16.48 -13.00
N ILE A 91 11.48 -16.39 -12.91
CA ILE A 91 12.33 -17.49 -12.42
C ILE A 91 11.93 -17.89 -10.99
N PRO A 92 12.02 -17.03 -9.96
CA PRO A 92 11.61 -17.40 -8.61
C PRO A 92 10.10 -17.68 -8.53
N LEU A 93 9.26 -17.02 -9.34
CA LEU A 93 7.82 -17.30 -9.40
C LEU A 93 7.54 -18.74 -9.84
N LEU A 94 8.18 -19.21 -10.90
CA LEU A 94 8.02 -20.59 -11.42
C LEU A 94 8.68 -21.63 -10.52
N LEU A 95 9.69 -21.25 -9.73
CA LEU A 95 10.30 -22.14 -8.74
C LEU A 95 9.37 -22.43 -7.56
N ILE A 96 8.34 -21.59 -7.29
CA ILE A 96 7.36 -21.85 -6.23
C ILE A 96 6.67 -23.21 -6.46
N PRO A 97 5.93 -23.44 -7.56
CA PRO A 97 5.25 -24.72 -7.79
C PRO A 97 6.22 -25.88 -7.95
N VAL A 98 7.40 -25.68 -8.57
CA VAL A 98 8.42 -26.73 -8.69
C VAL A 98 8.92 -27.16 -7.33
N SER A 99 9.16 -26.22 -6.42
CA SER A 99 9.61 -26.52 -5.05
C SER A 99 8.60 -27.34 -4.24
N CYS A 100 7.32 -27.27 -4.61
CA CYS A 100 6.27 -28.04 -3.95
C CYS A 100 6.38 -29.56 -4.23
N LEU A 101 7.05 -29.95 -5.30
CA LEU A 101 7.31 -31.37 -5.60
C LEU A 101 8.18 -32.02 -4.53
N PHE A 102 9.00 -31.25 -3.83
CA PHE A 102 9.94 -31.70 -2.81
C PHE A 102 9.44 -31.49 -1.37
N LEU A 103 8.17 -31.14 -1.20
CA LEU A 103 7.57 -31.00 0.13
C LEU A 103 7.44 -32.38 0.81
N PRO A 104 7.85 -32.51 2.08
CA PRO A 104 7.76 -33.76 2.82
C PRO A 104 6.33 -34.17 3.16
N SER A 105 5.41 -33.20 3.19
CA SER A 105 3.97 -33.38 3.42
C SER A 105 3.17 -32.48 2.50
N ARG A 106 2.00 -32.91 2.09
CA ARG A 106 1.03 -32.12 1.31
C ARG A 106 -0.03 -31.46 2.19
N GLU A 107 0.10 -31.56 3.50
CA GLU A 107 -0.82 -30.92 4.44
C GLU A 107 -0.79 -29.40 4.25
N GLY A 108 -1.97 -28.80 4.09
CA GLY A 108 -2.09 -27.36 3.85
C GLY A 108 -1.57 -26.90 2.48
N PHE A 109 -1.46 -27.80 1.48
CA PHE A 109 -0.99 -27.43 0.13
C PHE A 109 -1.77 -26.26 -0.47
N GLY A 110 -3.08 -26.18 -0.21
CA GLY A 110 -3.94 -25.05 -0.66
C GLY A 110 -3.51 -23.69 -0.10
N ASP A 111 -2.83 -23.67 1.05
CA ASP A 111 -2.36 -22.43 1.69
C ASP A 111 -1.24 -21.75 0.90
N LEU A 112 -0.58 -22.49 -0.01
CA LEU A 112 0.41 -21.91 -0.95
C LEU A 112 -0.19 -20.81 -1.84
N ALA A 113 -1.51 -20.81 -2.04
CA ALA A 113 -2.22 -19.72 -2.72
C ALA A 113 -1.98 -18.36 -2.05
N TYR A 114 -1.72 -18.32 -0.74
CA TYR A 114 -1.40 -17.07 -0.05
C TYR A 114 -0.09 -16.44 -0.50
N ILE A 115 0.84 -17.22 -1.07
CA ILE A 115 2.07 -16.65 -1.64
C ILE A 115 1.73 -15.81 -2.87
N TYR A 116 0.91 -16.34 -3.76
CA TYR A 116 0.43 -15.61 -4.93
C TYR A 116 -0.50 -14.45 -4.55
N ALA A 117 -1.34 -14.63 -3.53
CA ALA A 117 -2.17 -13.54 -2.99
C ALA A 117 -1.29 -12.37 -2.49
N GLY A 118 -0.19 -12.65 -1.79
CA GLY A 118 0.76 -11.62 -1.37
C GLY A 118 1.41 -10.90 -2.56
N LEU A 119 1.78 -11.62 -3.61
CA LEU A 119 2.34 -11.03 -4.83
C LEU A 119 1.32 -10.10 -5.52
N LEU A 120 0.07 -10.53 -5.65
CA LEU A 120 -0.98 -9.73 -6.30
C LEU A 120 -1.43 -8.55 -5.43
N TYR A 121 -1.53 -8.74 -4.11
CA TYR A 121 -2.08 -7.75 -3.20
C TYR A 121 -1.04 -6.71 -2.75
N ILE A 122 0.23 -7.11 -2.61
CA ILE A 122 1.29 -6.26 -2.05
C ILE A 122 2.34 -5.93 -3.11
N ALA A 123 2.93 -6.95 -3.77
CA ALA A 123 4.05 -6.72 -4.66
C ALA A 123 3.64 -5.98 -5.93
N LEU A 124 2.51 -6.35 -6.55
CA LEU A 124 2.01 -5.68 -7.74
C LEU A 124 1.72 -4.18 -7.49
N PRO A 125 0.93 -3.77 -6.47
CA PRO A 125 0.69 -2.36 -6.17
C PRO A 125 1.96 -1.56 -5.93
N ILE A 126 2.89 -2.08 -5.15
CA ILE A 126 4.15 -1.39 -4.87
C ILE A 126 5.01 -1.31 -6.13
N SER A 127 5.00 -2.34 -6.99
CA SER A 127 5.75 -2.34 -8.26
C SER A 127 5.18 -1.38 -9.30
N LEU A 128 3.94 -0.92 -9.17
CA LEU A 128 3.38 0.13 -10.02
C LEU A 128 3.85 1.54 -9.63
N SER A 129 4.34 1.74 -8.39
CA SER A 129 4.71 3.07 -7.92
C SER A 129 5.83 3.76 -8.73
N PRO A 130 6.89 3.08 -9.24
CA PRO A 130 7.89 3.73 -10.09
C PRO A 130 7.32 4.33 -11.38
N LEU A 131 6.24 3.72 -11.94
CA LEU A 131 5.58 4.22 -13.15
C LEU A 131 4.89 5.57 -12.93
N LEU A 132 4.59 5.92 -11.68
CA LEU A 132 3.96 7.18 -11.28
C LEU A 132 4.98 8.26 -10.87
N MET A 133 6.28 8.02 -11.10
CA MET A 133 7.35 8.90 -10.62
C MET A 133 8.22 9.46 -11.76
N MET A 134 7.71 9.39 -12.99
CA MET A 134 8.40 9.92 -14.16
C MET A 134 7.53 10.97 -14.83
N ASP A 135 8.16 12.12 -15.12
CA ASP A 135 7.64 13.13 -16.03
C ASP A 135 8.57 13.19 -17.26
N GLY A 136 8.21 12.47 -18.32
CA GLY A 136 9.13 12.16 -19.40
C GLY A 136 10.35 11.38 -18.89
N ASP A 137 11.55 11.93 -19.08
CA ASP A 137 12.82 11.33 -18.63
C ASP A 137 13.27 11.81 -17.23
N VAL A 138 12.47 12.68 -16.58
CA VAL A 138 12.82 13.29 -15.30
C VAL A 138 12.13 12.54 -14.16
N TYR A 139 12.89 12.24 -13.10
CA TYR A 139 12.31 11.71 -11.85
C TYR A 139 11.48 12.78 -11.16
N ASP A 140 10.20 12.50 -10.94
CA ASP A 140 9.27 13.35 -10.19
C ASP A 140 8.52 12.56 -9.13
N GLY A 141 8.90 12.75 -7.87
CA GLY A 141 8.26 12.14 -6.72
C GLY A 141 6.98 12.86 -6.25
N TRP A 142 6.71 14.07 -6.73
CA TRP A 142 5.60 14.88 -6.22
C TRP A 142 4.23 14.28 -6.52
N PHE A 143 4.11 13.62 -7.67
CA PHE A 143 2.85 12.97 -8.02
C PHE A 143 2.53 11.78 -7.08
N LEU A 144 3.48 10.86 -6.86
CA LEU A 144 3.26 9.76 -5.92
C LEU A 144 3.05 10.27 -4.49
N LEU A 145 3.80 11.28 -4.05
CA LEU A 145 3.60 11.93 -2.75
C LEU A 145 2.20 12.53 -2.65
N SER A 146 1.68 13.12 -3.73
CA SER A 146 0.32 13.67 -3.77
C SER A 146 -0.74 12.60 -3.49
N LEU A 147 -0.57 11.38 -4.04
CA LEU A 147 -1.48 10.26 -3.75
C LEU A 147 -1.42 9.87 -2.26
N PHE A 148 -0.23 9.83 -1.65
CA PHE A 148 -0.10 9.56 -0.22
C PHE A 148 -0.73 10.68 0.63
N ILE A 149 -0.55 11.96 0.28
CA ILE A 149 -1.18 13.08 0.97
C ILE A 149 -2.72 12.97 0.90
N MET A 150 -3.26 12.60 -0.26
CA MET A 150 -4.69 12.41 -0.44
C MET A 150 -5.22 11.28 0.47
N ILE A 151 -4.49 10.15 0.56
CA ILE A 151 -4.82 9.03 1.46
C ILE A 151 -4.76 9.50 2.92
N TRP A 152 -3.70 10.16 3.35
CA TRP A 152 -3.57 10.66 4.73
C TRP A 152 -4.64 11.69 5.09
N CYS A 153 -4.99 12.59 4.17
CA CYS A 153 -6.11 13.52 4.36
C CYS A 153 -7.45 12.79 4.47
N SER A 154 -7.65 11.73 3.66
CA SER A 154 -8.83 10.86 3.77
C SER A 154 -8.93 10.22 5.15
N ASP A 155 -7.83 9.67 5.68
CA ASP A 155 -7.81 9.04 7.01
C ASP A 155 -8.12 10.05 8.13
N VAL A 156 -7.53 11.25 8.05
CA VAL A 156 -7.83 12.35 8.99
C VAL A 156 -9.30 12.77 8.91
N GLY A 157 -9.82 12.97 7.71
CA GLY A 157 -11.23 13.34 7.48
C GLY A 157 -12.19 12.27 7.98
N ALA A 158 -11.88 11.00 7.69
CA ALA A 158 -12.65 9.85 8.16
C ALA A 158 -12.64 9.75 9.69
N TYR A 159 -11.50 10.00 10.32
CA TYR A 159 -11.39 10.03 11.77
C TYR A 159 -12.19 11.17 12.39
N CYS A 160 -12.01 12.41 11.94
CA CYS A 160 -12.67 13.59 12.48
C CYS A 160 -14.21 13.50 12.36
N ILE A 161 -14.71 13.27 11.15
CA ILE A 161 -16.14 13.19 10.88
C ILE A 161 -16.75 11.91 11.46
N GLY A 162 -16.01 10.80 11.38
CA GLY A 162 -16.42 9.51 11.93
C GLY A 162 -16.56 9.53 13.45
N THR A 163 -15.67 10.21 14.17
CA THR A 163 -15.78 10.35 15.64
C THR A 163 -16.89 11.32 16.03
N ALA A 164 -17.03 12.43 15.33
CA ALA A 164 -18.04 13.45 15.65
C ALA A 164 -19.49 12.97 15.43
N PHE A 165 -19.74 12.25 14.33
CA PHE A 165 -21.08 11.88 13.87
C PHE A 165 -21.32 10.38 13.78
N GLY A 166 -20.28 9.61 13.51
CA GLY A 166 -20.37 8.18 13.19
C GLY A 166 -20.36 7.24 14.40
N GLN A 167 -20.10 7.75 15.61
CA GLN A 167 -20.10 6.94 16.83
C GLN A 167 -21.40 7.08 17.64
N LYS A 168 -22.38 7.84 17.18
CA LYS A 168 -23.69 7.95 17.81
C LYS A 168 -24.44 6.60 17.76
N PRO A 169 -25.34 6.30 18.73
CA PRO A 169 -26.03 5.00 18.83
C PRO A 169 -26.78 4.59 17.56
N ASN A 170 -27.36 5.54 16.83
CA ASN A 170 -28.12 5.29 15.60
C ASN A 170 -27.30 5.46 14.32
N SER A 171 -25.99 5.60 14.42
CA SER A 171 -25.14 5.82 13.25
C SER A 171 -24.90 4.50 12.50
N ARG A 172 -25.15 4.53 11.19
CA ARG A 172 -24.92 3.39 10.28
C ARG A 172 -23.44 3.07 10.20
N LYS A 173 -23.06 1.84 10.53
CA LYS A 173 -21.68 1.34 10.40
C LYS A 173 -21.42 0.87 8.97
N LEU A 174 -20.17 1.04 8.51
CA LEU A 174 -19.76 0.70 7.15
C LEU A 174 -19.57 -0.82 6.99
N ALA A 175 -18.82 -1.44 7.91
CA ALA A 175 -18.49 -2.86 7.89
C ALA A 175 -18.48 -3.43 9.32
N PRO A 176 -19.67 -3.69 9.94
CA PRO A 176 -19.75 -4.06 11.36
C PRO A 176 -18.97 -5.32 11.73
N SER A 177 -18.97 -6.32 10.85
CA SER A 177 -18.31 -7.63 11.08
C SER A 177 -16.79 -7.58 10.97
N ILE A 178 -16.23 -6.60 10.22
CA ILE A 178 -14.81 -6.51 9.90
C ILE A 178 -14.15 -5.40 10.74
N SER A 179 -14.75 -4.22 10.70
CA SER A 179 -14.27 -3.00 11.37
C SER A 179 -15.44 -2.23 11.99
N PRO A 180 -15.86 -2.56 13.23
CA PRO A 180 -17.07 -2.02 13.86
C PRO A 180 -17.00 -0.50 14.15
N LYS A 181 -15.81 0.09 14.14
CA LYS A 181 -15.63 1.53 14.36
C LYS A 181 -15.84 2.36 13.11
N LYS A 182 -15.71 1.77 11.89
CA LYS A 182 -15.92 2.49 10.64
C LYS A 182 -17.41 2.76 10.41
N SER A 183 -17.73 4.00 10.03
CA SER A 183 -19.10 4.47 9.79
C SER A 183 -19.22 5.12 8.42
N TRP A 184 -20.45 5.18 7.89
CA TRP A 184 -20.73 5.91 6.65
C TRP A 184 -20.41 7.41 6.76
N TRP A 185 -20.58 8.02 7.94
CA TRP A 185 -20.14 9.39 8.18
C TRP A 185 -18.63 9.54 8.01
N GLY A 186 -17.86 8.61 8.54
CA GLY A 186 -16.41 8.58 8.33
C GLY A 186 -16.03 8.41 6.87
N PHE A 187 -16.72 7.52 6.12
CA PHE A 187 -16.48 7.32 4.69
C PHE A 187 -16.67 8.62 3.90
N TRP A 188 -17.82 9.27 4.05
CA TRP A 188 -18.08 10.52 3.34
C TRP A 188 -17.16 11.67 3.78
N GLY A 189 -16.82 11.72 5.08
CA GLY A 189 -15.85 12.68 5.60
C GLY A 189 -14.46 12.49 4.99
N GLY A 190 -13.98 11.23 4.93
CA GLY A 190 -12.71 10.89 4.28
C GLY A 190 -12.70 11.27 2.81
N LEU A 191 -13.76 10.92 2.08
CA LEU A 191 -13.89 11.25 0.66
C LEU A 191 -13.88 12.77 0.41
N PHE A 192 -14.58 13.55 1.23
CA PHE A 192 -14.59 15.00 1.15
C PHE A 192 -13.20 15.60 1.36
N PHE A 193 -12.45 15.15 2.38
CA PHE A 193 -11.10 15.62 2.64
C PHE A 193 -10.11 15.18 1.55
N CYS A 194 -10.28 13.97 1.00
CA CYS A 194 -9.46 13.46 -0.10
C CYS A 194 -9.62 14.32 -1.37
N VAL A 195 -10.86 14.63 -1.76
CA VAL A 195 -11.15 15.51 -2.91
C VAL A 195 -10.65 16.93 -2.63
N GLY A 196 -10.83 17.43 -1.41
CA GLY A 196 -10.29 18.74 -1.00
C GLY A 196 -8.77 18.81 -1.13
N ALA A 197 -8.06 17.74 -0.72
CA ALA A 197 -6.62 17.62 -0.89
C ALA A 197 -6.23 17.58 -2.38
N ALA A 198 -6.95 16.82 -3.21
CA ALA A 198 -6.69 16.75 -4.66
C ALA A 198 -6.83 18.12 -5.33
N ILE A 199 -7.87 18.89 -4.97
CA ILE A 199 -8.07 20.27 -5.45
C ILE A 199 -6.91 21.16 -4.98
N GLY A 200 -6.53 21.10 -3.70
CA GLY A 200 -5.39 21.87 -3.18
C GLY A 200 -4.08 21.56 -3.88
N LEU A 201 -3.79 20.26 -4.11
CA LEU A 201 -2.60 19.80 -4.80
C LEU A 201 -2.58 20.21 -6.30
N HIS A 202 -3.74 20.29 -6.94
CA HIS A 202 -3.87 20.84 -8.28
C HIS A 202 -3.42 22.31 -8.34
N TYR A 203 -3.90 23.15 -7.41
CA TYR A 203 -3.48 24.56 -7.36
C TYR A 203 -2.02 24.76 -6.93
N LEU A 204 -1.42 23.79 -6.25
CA LEU A 204 0.01 23.76 -5.96
C LEU A 204 0.84 23.23 -7.14
N THR A 205 0.22 22.88 -8.26
CA THR A 205 0.84 22.28 -9.47
C THR A 205 1.52 20.91 -9.26
N TRP A 206 1.24 20.24 -8.15
CA TRP A 206 1.74 18.89 -7.88
C TRP A 206 0.89 17.80 -8.59
N LEU A 207 -0.34 18.14 -8.96
CA LEU A 207 -1.19 17.34 -9.86
C LEU A 207 -1.37 18.13 -11.16
N PRO A 208 -0.58 17.85 -12.22
CA PRO A 208 -0.57 18.65 -13.46
C PRO A 208 -1.74 18.35 -14.40
N PHE A 209 -2.82 17.75 -13.86
CA PHE A 209 -4.01 17.36 -14.62
C PHE A 209 -5.11 18.44 -14.55
N PRO A 210 -6.04 18.48 -15.51
CA PRO A 210 -7.24 19.32 -15.43
C PRO A 210 -8.01 19.08 -14.13
N LEU A 211 -8.58 20.13 -13.55
CA LEU A 211 -9.25 20.08 -12.24
C LEU A 211 -10.29 18.94 -12.13
N LEU A 212 -11.03 18.69 -13.21
CA LEU A 212 -12.02 17.60 -13.23
C LEU A 212 -11.36 16.24 -12.95
N HIS A 213 -10.20 15.95 -13.59
CA HIS A 213 -9.47 14.71 -13.38
C HIS A 213 -8.87 14.62 -11.97
N CYS A 214 -8.45 15.75 -11.39
CA CYS A 214 -8.00 15.79 -10.00
C CYS A 214 -9.14 15.47 -9.01
N ILE A 215 -10.35 15.98 -9.26
CA ILE A 215 -11.53 15.65 -8.45
C ILE A 215 -11.88 14.16 -8.57
N VAL A 216 -11.92 13.61 -9.79
CA VAL A 216 -12.18 12.17 -10.02
C VAL A 216 -11.10 11.32 -9.37
N LEU A 217 -9.83 11.70 -9.49
CA LEU A 217 -8.72 11.03 -8.82
C LEU A 217 -8.90 11.04 -7.29
N GLY A 218 -9.34 12.17 -6.71
CA GLY A 218 -9.67 12.27 -5.29
C GLY A 218 -10.76 11.30 -4.86
N LEU A 219 -11.80 11.12 -5.69
CA LEU A 219 -12.87 10.15 -5.43
C LEU A 219 -12.35 8.70 -5.50
N ILE A 220 -11.53 8.39 -6.51
CA ILE A 220 -10.95 7.06 -6.72
C ILE A 220 -10.02 6.70 -5.57
N VAL A 221 -9.09 7.60 -5.22
CA VAL A 221 -8.11 7.38 -4.15
C VAL A 221 -8.79 7.26 -2.79
N GLY A 222 -9.75 8.14 -2.49
CA GLY A 222 -10.49 8.10 -1.23
C GLY A 222 -11.31 6.82 -1.07
N ALA A 223 -12.07 6.43 -2.08
CA ALA A 223 -12.85 5.19 -2.05
C ALA A 223 -11.95 3.95 -2.06
N GLY A 224 -10.91 3.94 -2.90
CA GLY A 224 -9.93 2.86 -2.98
C GLY A 224 -9.16 2.65 -1.68
N GLY A 225 -8.78 3.75 -1.00
CA GLY A 225 -8.12 3.70 0.30
C GLY A 225 -8.99 3.01 1.37
N VAL A 226 -10.27 3.38 1.45
CA VAL A 226 -11.20 2.72 2.38
C VAL A 226 -11.37 1.23 2.05
N CYS A 227 -11.44 0.87 0.75
CA CYS A 227 -11.50 -0.52 0.33
C CYS A 227 -10.24 -1.29 0.71
N GLY A 228 -9.05 -0.68 0.56
CA GLY A 228 -7.77 -1.30 0.92
C GLY A 228 -7.69 -1.64 2.41
N ASP A 229 -7.95 -0.66 3.29
CA ASP A 229 -7.97 -0.87 4.74
C ASP A 229 -9.03 -1.92 5.16
N LEU A 230 -10.22 -1.91 4.55
CA LEU A 230 -11.21 -2.95 4.82
C LEU A 230 -10.74 -4.33 4.34
N PHE A 231 -10.11 -4.42 3.19
CA PHE A 231 -9.60 -5.68 2.65
C PHE A 231 -8.47 -6.25 3.51
N GLU A 232 -7.52 -5.41 3.97
CA GLU A 232 -6.51 -5.81 4.94
C GLU A 232 -7.14 -6.26 6.26
N SER A 233 -8.16 -5.55 6.72
CA SER A 233 -8.91 -5.92 7.92
C SER A 233 -9.57 -7.30 7.78
N ILE A 234 -10.08 -7.68 6.58
CA ILE A 234 -10.60 -9.03 6.30
C ILE A 234 -9.49 -10.07 6.49
N TRP A 235 -8.31 -9.86 5.91
CA TRP A 235 -7.16 -10.75 6.09
C TRP A 235 -6.80 -10.93 7.56
N LYS A 236 -6.68 -9.84 8.31
CA LYS A 236 -6.38 -9.89 9.75
C LYS A 236 -7.40 -10.69 10.54
N ARG A 237 -8.70 -10.51 10.27
CA ARG A 237 -9.76 -11.28 10.95
C ARG A 237 -9.76 -12.75 10.54
N HIS A 238 -9.53 -13.04 9.26
CA HIS A 238 -9.42 -14.41 8.75
C HIS A 238 -8.30 -15.19 9.45
N PHE A 239 -7.15 -14.57 9.69
CA PHE A 239 -6.03 -15.20 10.41
C PHE A 239 -6.07 -15.01 11.94
N GLY A 240 -7.14 -14.44 12.51
CA GLY A 240 -7.32 -14.28 13.94
C GLY A 240 -6.39 -13.26 14.61
N VAL A 241 -5.82 -12.34 13.84
CA VAL A 241 -4.94 -11.28 14.34
C VAL A 241 -5.61 -9.91 14.24
N LYS A 242 -5.03 -8.93 14.94
CA LYS A 242 -5.48 -7.53 14.89
C LYS A 242 -4.53 -6.65 14.06
N ASP A 243 -3.24 -6.83 14.24
CA ASP A 243 -2.19 -6.07 13.57
C ASP A 243 -1.36 -7.05 12.74
N SER A 244 -0.87 -6.62 11.56
CA SER A 244 -0.11 -7.48 10.64
C SER A 244 1.28 -7.82 11.17
N GLY A 245 1.84 -6.95 12.01
CA GLY A 245 3.17 -7.07 12.59
C GLY A 245 3.43 -6.06 13.70
N ASN A 246 4.69 -5.96 14.12
CA ASN A 246 5.15 -5.03 15.16
C ASN A 246 6.40 -4.26 14.70
N CYS A 247 6.57 -4.05 13.40
CA CYS A 247 7.77 -3.42 12.84
C CYS A 247 7.91 -1.97 13.31
N ILE A 248 6.79 -1.24 13.44
CA ILE A 248 6.79 0.17 13.85
C ILE A 248 6.27 0.28 15.28
N PRO A 249 7.14 0.63 16.26
CA PRO A 249 6.74 0.72 17.66
C PRO A 249 5.54 1.64 17.88
N GLY A 250 4.46 1.10 18.46
CA GLY A 250 3.21 1.81 18.72
C GLY A 250 2.28 2.02 17.52
N HIS A 251 2.70 1.59 16.29
CA HIS A 251 1.92 1.75 15.07
C HIS A 251 1.59 0.43 14.35
N GLY A 252 1.99 -0.73 14.86
CA GLY A 252 1.73 -2.04 14.25
C GLY A 252 2.75 -2.43 13.18
N GLY A 253 2.31 -3.15 12.16
CA GLY A 253 3.14 -3.61 11.06
C GLY A 253 3.34 -2.58 9.96
N MET A 254 4.27 -2.89 9.06
CA MET A 254 4.48 -2.13 7.83
C MET A 254 3.26 -2.25 6.90
N LEU A 255 2.69 -3.44 6.78
CA LEU A 255 1.50 -3.68 5.97
C LEU A 255 0.33 -2.81 6.45
N ASP A 256 0.11 -2.67 7.79
CA ASP A 256 -0.90 -1.80 8.38
C ASP A 256 -0.75 -0.30 8.02
N ARG A 257 0.38 0.12 7.48
CA ARG A 257 0.66 1.51 7.06
C ARG A 257 0.44 1.75 5.57
N PHE A 258 0.40 0.69 4.79
CA PHE A 258 0.25 0.74 3.34
C PHE A 258 -1.09 0.16 2.85
N ASP A 259 -1.90 -0.40 3.73
CA ASP A 259 -3.18 -1.07 3.43
C ASP A 259 -4.08 -0.27 2.47
N SER A 260 -4.30 1.02 2.75
CA SER A 260 -5.07 1.92 1.91
C SER A 260 -4.41 2.15 0.55
N SER A 261 -3.09 2.31 0.51
CA SER A 261 -2.33 2.60 -0.70
C SER A 261 -2.27 1.41 -1.66
N LEU A 262 -2.30 0.17 -1.13
CA LEU A 262 -2.26 -1.05 -1.96
C LEU A 262 -3.46 -1.21 -2.91
N VAL A 263 -4.56 -0.52 -2.65
CA VAL A 263 -5.73 -0.48 -3.55
C VAL A 263 -5.85 0.88 -4.24
N ALA A 264 -5.61 1.98 -3.51
CA ALA A 264 -5.77 3.32 -4.05
C ALA A 264 -4.78 3.62 -5.20
N ILE A 265 -3.50 3.24 -5.05
CA ILE A 265 -2.47 3.50 -6.08
C ILE A 265 -2.75 2.75 -7.39
N PRO A 266 -3.03 1.42 -7.40
CA PRO A 266 -3.41 0.74 -8.63
C PRO A 266 -4.65 1.32 -9.31
N LEU A 267 -5.68 1.70 -8.55
CA LEU A 267 -6.88 2.31 -9.12
C LEU A 267 -6.58 3.68 -9.73
N ALA A 268 -5.75 4.50 -9.09
CA ALA A 268 -5.27 5.76 -9.63
C ALA A 268 -4.48 5.55 -10.93
N PHE A 269 -3.55 4.58 -10.94
CA PHE A 269 -2.78 4.20 -12.12
C PHE A 269 -3.70 3.78 -13.29
N VAL A 270 -4.63 2.86 -13.03
CA VAL A 270 -5.57 2.38 -14.07
C VAL A 270 -6.41 3.54 -14.63
N TYR A 271 -6.92 4.43 -13.75
CA TYR A 271 -7.69 5.58 -14.20
C TYR A 271 -6.87 6.48 -15.13
N LEU A 272 -5.66 6.86 -14.73
CA LEU A 272 -4.81 7.78 -15.50
C LEU A 272 -4.32 7.16 -16.81
N ALA A 273 -3.99 5.86 -16.80
CA ALA A 273 -3.60 5.13 -18.01
C ALA A 273 -4.76 5.00 -19.02
N LEU A 274 -6.01 4.81 -18.54
CA LEU A 274 -7.18 4.71 -19.43
C LEU A 274 -7.55 6.03 -20.12
N ILE A 275 -7.11 7.16 -19.57
CA ILE A 275 -7.40 8.50 -20.11
C ILE A 275 -6.14 9.16 -20.71
N ASP A 276 -5.08 8.36 -20.95
CA ASP A 276 -3.81 8.79 -21.57
C ASP A 276 -3.18 10.01 -20.87
N LEU A 277 -3.20 10.04 -19.52
CA LEU A 277 -2.54 11.07 -18.72
C LEU A 277 -1.18 10.62 -18.13
N ILE A 278 -0.86 9.35 -18.27
CA ILE A 278 0.44 8.74 -17.90
C ILE A 278 0.82 7.66 -18.90
#